data_5f827f12d5a1137632e84526eb0b7cd7
#
_entry.id   5f827f12d5a1137632e84526eb0b7cd7
#
_cell.length_a   1.000
_cell.length_b   1.000
_cell.length_c   1.000
_cell.angle_alpha   90.00
_cell.angle_beta   90.00
_cell.angle_gamma   90.00
#
_symmetry.space_group_name_H-M   'P 1'
#
loop_
_entity.id
_entity.type
_entity.pdbx_description
1 polymer ?
#
loop_
_entity_poly.entity_id
_entity_poly.type
_entity_poly.pdbx_seq_one_letter_code
_entity_poly.pdbx_strand_id
1 'polypeptide(L)'
;MTAKEKLDIQLSISRSVSKVLDRHELKYIDATIMLLGMTYAFIEMFVRNDIAGCKKNIKKRRKIVNQIIAEYLDYRLNPDPESPYAFKDDEDGQSDVQE
;
A
#
# COMPACT_ATOMS: atom_id res chain seq x y z
N MET A 1 -1.04 16.86 2.34
CA MET A 1 -0.67 16.25 1.04
C MET A 1 -1.95 15.96 0.27
N THR A 2 -1.96 16.30 -1.01
CA THR A 2 -3.12 16.07 -1.87
C THR A 2 -3.09 14.64 -2.45
N ALA A 3 -4.24 14.20 -2.96
CA ALA A 3 -4.34 12.92 -3.65
C ALA A 3 -3.38 12.84 -4.85
N LYS A 4 -3.26 13.95 -5.59
CA LYS A 4 -2.32 14.03 -6.72
C LYS A 4 -0.88 13.87 -6.29
N GLU A 5 -0.48 14.51 -5.19
CA GLU A 5 0.87 14.37 -4.66
C GLU A 5 1.17 12.92 -4.26
N LYS A 6 0.20 12.25 -3.64
CA LYS A 6 0.34 10.82 -3.27
C LYS A 6 0.53 9.94 -4.50
N LEU A 7 -0.22 10.20 -5.57
CA LEU A 7 -0.08 9.47 -6.83
C LEU A 7 1.30 9.72 -7.46
N ASP A 8 1.77 10.96 -7.45
CA ASP A 8 3.08 11.31 -7.99
C ASP A 8 4.20 10.59 -7.23
N ILE A 9 4.07 10.48 -5.90
CA ILE A 9 5.02 9.71 -5.08
C ILE A 9 4.99 8.24 -5.49
N GLN A 10 3.80 7.66 -5.65
CA GLN A 10 3.67 6.26 -6.07
C GLN A 10 4.36 6.01 -7.41
N LEU A 11 4.15 6.91 -8.37
CA LEU A 11 4.78 6.79 -9.68
C LEU A 11 6.30 6.92 -9.59
N SER A 12 6.79 7.81 -8.74
CA SER A 12 8.23 7.98 -8.50
C SER A 12 8.85 6.71 -7.91
N ILE A 13 8.19 6.11 -6.92
CA ILE A 13 8.62 4.84 -6.32
C ILE A 13 8.64 3.74 -7.38
N SER A 14 7.60 3.65 -8.21
CA SER A 14 7.50 2.64 -9.26
C SER A 14 8.66 2.74 -10.26
N ARG A 15 9.02 3.96 -10.66
CA ARG A 15 10.16 4.19 -11.55
C ARG A 15 11.48 3.75 -10.92
N SER A 16 11.68 4.07 -9.64
CA SER A 16 12.89 3.69 -8.91
C SER A 16 13.00 2.16 -8.79
N VAL A 17 11.90 1.50 -8.46
CA VAL A 17 11.85 0.04 -8.36
C VAL A 17 12.15 -0.59 -9.71
N SER A 18 11.55 -0.09 -10.81
CA SER A 18 11.81 -0.59 -12.16
C SER A 18 13.29 -0.51 -12.53
N LYS A 19 13.95 0.60 -12.20
CA LYS A 19 15.38 0.78 -12.47
C LYS A 19 16.22 -0.24 -11.71
N VAL A 20 15.87 -0.52 -10.45
CA VAL A 20 16.60 -1.52 -9.64
C VAL A 20 16.42 -2.91 -10.23
N LEU A 21 15.19 -3.28 -10.60
CA LEU A 21 14.90 -4.58 -11.20
C LEU A 21 15.65 -4.78 -12.52
N ASP A 22 15.66 -3.76 -13.38
CA ASP A 22 16.36 -3.80 -14.66
C ASP A 22 17.86 -3.96 -14.48
N ARG A 23 18.43 -3.28 -13.47
CA ARG A 23 19.87 -3.36 -13.18
C ARG A 23 20.30 -4.78 -12.84
N HIS A 24 19.45 -5.55 -12.17
CA HIS A 24 19.74 -6.91 -11.74
C HIS A 24 19.35 -7.97 -12.77
N GLU A 25 18.78 -7.56 -13.90
CA GLU A 25 18.40 -8.46 -14.99
C GLU A 25 17.53 -9.63 -14.51
N LEU A 26 16.58 -9.34 -13.61
CA LEU A 26 15.71 -10.35 -13.03
C LEU A 26 14.69 -10.88 -14.03
N LYS A 27 14.41 -12.17 -13.96
CA LYS A 27 13.28 -12.76 -14.69
C LYS A 27 11.98 -12.15 -14.17
N TYR A 28 11.01 -12.01 -15.06
CA TYR A 28 9.72 -11.42 -14.72
C TYR A 28 9.08 -12.07 -13.49
N ILE A 29 9.11 -13.41 -13.41
CA ILE A 29 8.49 -14.13 -12.29
C ILE A 29 9.21 -13.85 -10.97
N ASP A 30 10.53 -13.78 -10.99
CA ASP A 30 11.31 -13.48 -9.78
C ASP A 30 11.04 -12.06 -9.29
N ALA A 31 10.98 -11.10 -10.20
CA ALA A 31 10.62 -9.72 -9.86
C ALA A 31 9.22 -9.64 -9.25
N THR A 32 8.27 -10.38 -9.82
CA THR A 32 6.90 -10.43 -9.30
C THR A 32 6.85 -10.98 -7.88
N ILE A 33 7.55 -12.09 -7.64
CA ILE A 33 7.61 -12.70 -6.30
C ILE A 33 8.21 -11.74 -5.29
N MET A 34 9.30 -11.06 -5.65
CA MET A 34 9.95 -10.09 -4.77
C MET A 34 9.02 -8.92 -4.42
N LEU A 35 8.33 -8.37 -5.41
CA LEU A 35 7.41 -7.25 -5.19
C LEU A 35 6.21 -7.65 -4.33
N LEU A 36 5.64 -8.83 -4.57
CA LEU A 36 4.55 -9.36 -3.75
C LEU A 36 4.99 -9.58 -2.31
N GLY A 37 6.20 -10.16 -2.12
CA GLY A 37 6.75 -10.38 -0.79
C GLY A 37 6.95 -9.08 -0.04
N MET A 38 7.49 -8.06 -0.68
CA MET A 38 7.68 -6.74 -0.09
C MET A 38 6.34 -6.09 0.27
N THR A 39 5.38 -6.14 -0.64
CA THR A 39 4.05 -5.57 -0.41
C THR A 39 3.38 -6.23 0.80
N TYR A 40 3.41 -7.56 0.85
CA TYR A 40 2.83 -8.29 1.98
C TYR A 40 3.51 -7.91 3.30
N ALA A 41 4.83 -7.81 3.30
CA ALA A 41 5.59 -7.45 4.50
C ALA A 41 5.23 -6.05 5.01
N PHE A 42 5.07 -5.07 4.13
CA PHE A 42 4.66 -3.72 4.53
C PHE A 42 3.25 -3.69 5.09
N ILE A 43 2.31 -4.40 4.46
CA ILE A 43 0.93 -4.46 4.96
C ILE A 43 0.90 -5.17 6.33
N GLU A 44 1.66 -6.25 6.48
CA GLU A 44 1.75 -6.96 7.76
C GLU A 44 2.29 -6.07 8.86
N MET A 45 3.31 -5.27 8.56
CA MET A 45 3.88 -4.32 9.52
C MET A 45 2.83 -3.30 9.98
N PHE A 46 2.08 -2.73 9.05
CA PHE A 46 0.99 -1.81 9.36
C PHE A 46 -0.06 -2.47 10.26
N VAL A 47 -0.54 -3.65 9.86
CA VAL A 47 -1.58 -4.36 10.62
C VAL A 47 -1.09 -4.71 12.02
N ARG A 48 0.15 -5.17 12.13
CA ARG A 48 0.77 -5.52 13.41
C ARG A 48 0.85 -4.35 14.37
N ASN A 49 1.21 -3.18 13.86
CA ASN A 49 1.52 -2.03 14.71
C ASN A 49 0.32 -1.11 14.93
N ASP A 50 -0.58 -1.02 13.94
CA ASP A 50 -1.62 0.01 13.95
C ASP A 50 -3.03 -0.54 14.21
N ILE A 51 -3.21 -1.86 14.13
CA ILE A 51 -4.52 -2.45 14.39
C ILE A 51 -4.51 -3.17 15.73
N ALA A 52 -5.44 -2.75 16.60
CA ALA A 52 -5.55 -3.27 17.95
C ALA A 52 -5.73 -4.80 17.96
N GLY A 53 -4.99 -5.45 18.85
CA GLY A 53 -5.10 -6.89 19.05
C GLY A 53 -4.31 -7.73 18.06
N CYS A 54 -3.60 -7.11 17.10
CA CYS A 54 -2.86 -7.85 16.08
C CYS A 54 -1.38 -8.07 16.42
N LYS A 55 -0.83 -7.34 17.38
CA LYS A 55 0.61 -7.40 17.68
C LYS A 55 1.10 -8.81 18.01
N LYS A 56 0.35 -9.55 18.82
CA LYS A 56 0.72 -10.90 19.26
C LYS A 56 -0.16 -12.01 18.66
N ASN A 57 -1.21 -11.65 17.94
CA ASN A 57 -2.14 -12.62 17.37
C ASN A 57 -1.87 -12.81 15.88
N ILE A 58 -1.05 -13.81 15.56
CA ILE A 58 -0.62 -14.07 14.20
C ILE A 58 -1.80 -14.43 13.29
N LYS A 59 -2.74 -15.23 13.78
CA LYS A 59 -3.91 -15.63 12.97
C LYS A 59 -4.79 -14.44 12.62
N LYS A 60 -5.08 -13.60 13.59
CA LYS A 60 -5.86 -12.38 13.37
C LYS A 60 -5.14 -11.46 12.40
N ARG A 61 -3.83 -11.29 12.57
CA ARG A 61 -3.02 -10.44 11.70
C ARG A 61 -3.07 -10.91 10.24
N ARG A 62 -2.85 -12.21 9.99
CA ARG A 62 -2.90 -12.77 8.64
C ARG A 62 -4.27 -12.61 7.99
N LYS A 63 -5.33 -12.83 8.78
CA LYS A 63 -6.70 -12.66 8.29
C LYS A 63 -6.94 -11.22 7.82
N ILE A 64 -6.53 -10.25 8.61
CA ILE A 64 -6.70 -8.83 8.27
C ILE A 64 -5.84 -8.43 7.08
N VAL A 65 -4.59 -8.89 7.03
CA VAL A 65 -3.71 -8.62 5.87
C VAL A 65 -4.35 -9.14 4.58
N ASN A 66 -4.84 -10.37 4.59
CA ASN A 66 -5.48 -10.96 3.42
C ASN A 66 -6.76 -10.23 3.04
N GLN A 67 -7.52 -9.77 4.02
CA GLN A 67 -8.73 -8.98 3.78
C GLN A 67 -8.39 -7.65 3.11
N ILE A 68 -7.37 -6.95 3.58
CA ILE A 68 -6.92 -5.68 2.99
C ILE A 68 -6.52 -5.90 1.53
N ILE A 69 -5.76 -6.95 1.25
CA ILE A 69 -5.34 -7.26 -0.11
C ILE A 69 -6.54 -7.53 -1.00
N ALA A 70 -7.48 -8.35 -0.54
CA ALA A 70 -8.67 -8.69 -1.31
C ALA A 70 -9.52 -7.45 -1.60
N GLU A 71 -9.73 -6.59 -0.60
CA GLU A 71 -10.50 -5.35 -0.76
C GLU A 71 -9.81 -4.39 -1.72
N TYR A 72 -8.48 -4.30 -1.67
CA TYR A 72 -7.73 -3.47 -2.61
C TYR A 72 -7.89 -3.99 -4.05
N LEU A 73 -7.84 -5.31 -4.25
CA LEU A 73 -8.04 -5.89 -5.58
C LEU A 73 -9.45 -5.61 -6.10
N ASP A 74 -10.47 -5.68 -5.25
CA ASP A 74 -11.83 -5.30 -5.61
C ASP A 74 -11.91 -3.84 -6.03
N TYR A 75 -11.24 -2.95 -5.30
CA TYR A 75 -11.14 -1.55 -5.65
C TYR A 75 -10.50 -1.36 -7.04
N ARG A 76 -9.45 -2.11 -7.35
CA ARG A 76 -8.77 -2.02 -8.65
C ARG A 76 -9.71 -2.42 -9.81
N LEU A 77 -10.60 -3.37 -9.58
CA LEU A 77 -11.58 -3.80 -10.58
C LEU A 77 -12.71 -2.79 -10.74
N ASN A 78 -13.14 -2.18 -9.66
CA ASN A 78 -14.26 -1.21 -9.65
C ASN A 78 -13.83 0.03 -8.83
N PRO A 79 -13.01 0.91 -9.41
CA PRO A 79 -12.55 2.10 -8.69
C PRO A 79 -13.72 2.99 -8.27
N ASP A 80 -13.76 3.29 -6.97
CA ASP A 80 -14.77 4.16 -6.38
C ASP A 80 -14.03 5.26 -5.61
N PRO A 81 -14.27 6.55 -5.94
CA PRO A 81 -13.61 7.65 -5.22
C PRO A 81 -13.89 7.68 -3.73
N GLU A 82 -14.99 7.06 -3.29
CA GLU A 82 -15.34 6.99 -1.87
C GLU A 82 -14.68 5.83 -1.15
N SER A 83 -14.03 4.92 -1.87
CA SER A 83 -13.34 3.78 -1.26
C SER A 83 -12.22 4.24 -0.33
N PRO A 84 -11.99 3.56 0.81
CA PRO A 84 -10.84 3.85 1.66
C PRO A 84 -9.51 3.59 0.96
N TYR A 85 -9.50 2.89 -0.16
CA TYR A 85 -8.30 2.59 -0.94
C TYR A 85 -8.00 3.62 -2.03
N ALA A 86 -8.91 4.56 -2.27
CA ALA A 86 -8.65 5.67 -3.17
C ALA A 86 -7.81 6.73 -2.46
N PHE A 87 -6.84 7.31 -3.15
CA PHE A 87 -6.10 8.42 -2.59
C PHE A 87 -7.02 9.61 -2.37
N LYS A 88 -6.84 10.28 -1.24
CA LYS A 88 -7.61 11.47 -0.85
C LYS A 88 -6.65 12.53 -0.33
N ASP A 89 -7.11 13.77 -0.39
CA ASP A 89 -6.38 14.85 0.24
C ASP A 89 -6.37 14.67 1.75
N ASP A 90 -5.24 14.94 2.40
CA ASP A 90 -5.14 14.83 3.85
C ASP A 90 -5.93 15.97 4.51
N GLU A 91 -6.77 15.60 5.48
CA GLU A 91 -7.53 16.58 6.25
C GLU A 91 -6.64 17.36 7.21
N ASP A 92 -5.55 16.75 7.65
CA ASP A 92 -4.59 17.38 8.57
C ASP A 92 -4.04 18.68 8.01
N GLY A 93 -3.78 18.74 6.70
CA GLY A 93 -3.35 19.96 6.05
C GLY A 93 -4.39 21.07 6.12
N GLN A 94 -5.66 20.71 6.11
CA GLN A 94 -6.75 21.67 6.25
C GLN A 94 -6.87 22.19 7.68
N SER A 95 -6.68 21.30 8.64
CA SER A 95 -6.70 21.66 10.06
C SER A 95 -5.60 22.66 10.39
N ASP A 96 -4.42 22.46 9.86
CA ASP A 96 -3.29 23.35 10.07
C ASP A 96 -3.55 24.74 9.48
N VAL A 97 -4.21 24.77 8.34
CA VAL A 97 -4.54 26.05 7.68
C VAL A 97 -5.56 26.84 8.50
N GLN A 98 -6.45 26.19 9.21
CA GLN A 98 -7.48 26.84 10.00
C GLN A 98 -6.94 27.44 11.29
N GLU A 99 -5.83 26.98 11.74
CA GLU A 99 -5.18 27.49 12.94
C GLU A 99 -4.30 28.70 12.68
#